data_9c81feb09029b4cc1fe8ecc1756b6fdf
#
_entry.id   9c81feb09029b4cc1fe8ecc1756b6fdf
#
_cell.length_a   1.000
_cell.length_b   1.000
_cell.length_c   1.000
_cell.angle_alpha   90.00
_cell.angle_beta   90.00
_cell.angle_gamma   90.00
#
_symmetry.space_group_name_H-M   'P 1'
#
loop_
_entity.id
_entity.type
_entity.pdbx_description
1 polymer ?
#
loop_
_entity_poly.entity_id
_entity_poly.type
_entity_poly.pdbx_seq_one_letter_code
_entity_poly.pdbx_strand_id
1 'polypeptide(L)'
;IQFHPTALFHPGDRPSFLITEAMRGYGAVLKNQSGEEFMQKYDPRLSLAPRDIVARAIDNEMKQRGEDHVYLDVTHKDPEETKKHFPNIYKKCLSLGIDITKDYIPVAPAAHYLCGGIKVDLDGQSSINRLYAIGECSCTGLHGGNRLASNSLIEAVVYADAAAKHALNVLDRYDFNEDIPEWNDEGTMNNEERVLITQSMKEVNQIMEAYVGIVRSNTRLIRAWNRLDILYEETERLFKRCKASRELCELRNMINIGYLITRQAMERKESRGLHYTIDYPHAAEEKK
;
A
#
# COMPACT_ATOMS: atom_id res chain seq x y z
N ILE A 1 -5.83 -0.67 -2.75
CA ILE A 1 -4.65 -0.93 -1.88
C ILE A 1 -5.10 -1.67 -0.63
N GLN A 2 -4.48 -2.81 -0.34
CA GLN A 2 -4.65 -3.53 0.92
C GLN A 2 -3.72 -2.94 1.98
N PHE A 3 -4.26 -2.72 3.18
CA PHE A 3 -3.48 -2.28 4.32
C PHE A 3 -3.25 -3.44 5.30
N HIS A 4 -2.03 -3.56 5.79
CA HIS A 4 -1.75 -4.40 6.95
C HIS A 4 -2.15 -3.60 8.21
N PRO A 5 -3.07 -4.11 9.05
CA PRO A 5 -3.63 -3.30 10.14
C PRO A 5 -2.63 -3.01 11.25
N THR A 6 -1.68 -3.89 11.49
CA THR A 6 -0.76 -3.87 12.62
C THR A 6 0.71 -3.85 12.17
N ALA A 7 1.12 -2.80 11.46
CA ALA A 7 2.53 -2.52 11.25
C ALA A 7 3.11 -1.83 12.49
N LEU A 8 4.33 -2.20 12.87
CA LEU A 8 5.03 -1.56 13.98
C LEU A 8 5.20 -0.07 13.71
N PHE A 9 4.67 0.75 14.58
CA PHE A 9 4.82 2.20 14.48
C PHE A 9 6.15 2.62 15.12
N HIS A 10 7.10 2.99 14.27
CA HIS A 10 8.37 3.57 14.69
C HIS A 10 8.75 4.67 13.68
N PRO A 11 8.72 5.95 14.08
CA PRO A 11 9.03 7.07 13.20
C PRO A 11 10.41 6.92 12.56
N GLY A 12 10.46 6.97 11.23
CA GLY A 12 11.70 6.84 10.46
C GLY A 12 12.03 5.44 9.96
N ASP A 13 11.43 4.36 10.48
CA ASP A 13 11.61 2.99 9.97
C ASP A 13 10.92 2.84 8.59
N ARG A 14 11.70 2.50 7.57
CA ARG A 14 11.20 2.18 6.23
C ARG A 14 11.98 1.02 5.64
N PRO A 15 11.30 -0.04 5.17
CA PRO A 15 9.85 -0.29 5.26
C PRO A 15 9.38 -0.60 6.68
N SER A 16 8.10 -0.33 6.97
CA SER A 16 7.51 -0.64 8.28
C SER A 16 7.55 -2.14 8.56
N PHE A 17 7.96 -2.52 9.77
CA PHE A 17 7.98 -3.92 10.19
C PHE A 17 6.56 -4.42 10.47
N LEU A 18 6.15 -5.53 9.86
CA LEU A 18 4.79 -6.05 9.99
C LEU A 18 4.67 -6.98 11.21
N ILE A 19 3.75 -6.65 12.12
CA ILE A 19 3.34 -7.56 13.20
C ILE A 19 2.32 -8.53 12.62
N THR A 20 2.67 -9.81 12.58
CA THR A 20 1.84 -10.84 11.94
C THR A 20 0.44 -10.92 12.52
N GLU A 21 -0.54 -11.22 11.67
CA GLU A 21 -1.92 -11.47 12.08
C GLU A 21 -2.04 -12.63 13.09
N ALA A 22 -1.11 -13.59 13.03
CA ALA A 22 -1.05 -14.69 13.98
C ALA A 22 -0.95 -14.21 15.44
N MET A 23 -0.39 -13.02 15.70
CA MET A 23 -0.35 -12.46 17.06
C MET A 23 -1.74 -12.10 17.57
N ARG A 24 -2.63 -11.57 16.71
CA ARG A 24 -4.04 -11.36 17.04
C ARG A 24 -4.77 -12.70 17.22
N GLY A 25 -4.46 -13.69 16.38
CA GLY A 25 -4.93 -15.08 16.53
C GLY A 25 -4.48 -15.75 17.83
N TYR A 26 -3.28 -15.45 18.32
CA TYR A 26 -2.76 -15.90 19.61
C TYR A 26 -3.47 -15.25 20.80
N GLY A 27 -4.17 -14.12 20.55
CA GLY A 27 -5.01 -13.45 21.53
C GLY A 27 -4.54 -12.03 21.88
N ALA A 28 -3.67 -11.42 21.09
CA ALA A 28 -3.34 -10.02 21.28
C ALA A 28 -4.55 -9.10 21.03
N VAL A 29 -4.69 -8.07 21.85
CA VAL A 29 -5.84 -7.17 21.89
C VAL A 29 -5.43 -5.76 21.44
N LEU A 30 -6.29 -5.11 20.66
CA LEU A 30 -6.07 -3.74 20.21
C LEU A 30 -6.61 -2.75 21.28
N LYS A 31 -5.76 -1.79 21.66
CA LYS A 31 -6.04 -0.74 22.63
C LYS A 31 -5.70 0.63 22.06
N ASN A 32 -6.48 1.65 22.43
CA ASN A 32 -6.13 3.04 22.15
C ASN A 32 -5.02 3.54 23.10
N GLN A 33 -4.58 4.78 22.95
CA GLN A 33 -3.52 5.34 23.80
C GLN A 33 -3.96 5.53 25.28
N SER A 34 -5.27 5.53 25.55
CA SER A 34 -5.79 5.50 26.92
C SER A 34 -5.81 4.10 27.55
N GLY A 35 -5.39 3.06 26.82
CA GLY A 35 -5.38 1.67 27.26
C GLY A 35 -6.73 0.94 27.16
N GLU A 36 -7.73 1.54 26.52
CA GLU A 36 -9.07 0.98 26.37
C GLU A 36 -9.15 0.11 25.09
N GLU A 37 -9.78 -1.05 25.21
CA GLU A 37 -10.15 -1.87 24.06
C GLU A 37 -11.24 -1.17 23.24
N PHE A 38 -11.12 -1.14 21.93
CA PHE A 38 -12.07 -0.42 21.08
C PHE A 38 -12.76 -1.27 20.02
N MET A 39 -12.25 -2.45 19.70
CA MET A 39 -12.77 -3.27 18.59
C MET A 39 -14.23 -3.69 18.75
N GLN A 40 -14.75 -3.77 19.97
CA GLN A 40 -16.16 -4.07 20.25
C GLN A 40 -17.14 -3.06 19.64
N LYS A 41 -16.69 -1.83 19.36
CA LYS A 41 -17.49 -0.80 18.68
C LYS A 41 -17.65 -1.06 17.17
N TYR A 42 -16.80 -1.89 16.59
CA TYR A 42 -16.67 -2.06 15.16
C TYR A 42 -17.07 -3.43 14.64
N ASP A 43 -16.74 -4.51 15.36
CA ASP A 43 -17.03 -5.87 14.93
C ASP A 43 -17.13 -6.83 16.11
N PRO A 44 -18.13 -7.75 16.13
CA PRO A 44 -18.30 -8.72 17.22
C PRO A 44 -17.16 -9.74 17.33
N ARG A 45 -16.36 -9.92 16.27
CA ARG A 45 -15.16 -10.78 16.26
C ARG A 45 -13.96 -10.09 16.91
N LEU A 46 -14.11 -8.85 17.36
CA LEU A 46 -13.08 -8.06 18.05
C LEU A 46 -11.78 -7.99 17.24
N SER A 47 -10.64 -8.19 17.87
CA SER A 47 -9.32 -8.17 17.21
C SER A 47 -9.11 -9.28 16.16
N LEU A 48 -10.02 -10.26 16.07
CA LEU A 48 -10.02 -11.34 15.06
C LEU A 48 -10.84 -10.99 13.81
N ALA A 49 -11.42 -9.81 13.75
CA ALA A 49 -12.12 -9.34 12.55
C ALA A 49 -11.19 -9.33 11.31
N PRO A 50 -11.72 -9.42 10.08
CA PRO A 50 -10.95 -9.32 8.85
C PRO A 50 -10.06 -8.07 8.80
N ARG A 51 -8.94 -8.16 8.10
CA ARG A 51 -7.90 -7.11 8.04
C ARG A 51 -8.44 -5.75 7.66
N ASP A 52 -9.36 -5.69 6.70
CA ASP A 52 -9.95 -4.44 6.23
C ASP A 52 -10.82 -3.77 7.32
N ILE A 53 -11.56 -4.55 8.10
CA ILE A 53 -12.36 -4.06 9.23
C ILE A 53 -11.43 -3.54 10.34
N VAL A 54 -10.41 -4.32 10.70
CA VAL A 54 -9.44 -3.91 11.73
C VAL A 54 -8.69 -2.65 11.31
N ALA A 55 -8.23 -2.57 10.05
CA ALA A 55 -7.54 -1.39 9.55
C ALA A 55 -8.44 -0.14 9.58
N ARG A 56 -9.73 -0.27 9.20
CA ARG A 56 -10.71 0.83 9.31
C ARG A 56 -10.96 1.25 10.75
N ALA A 57 -11.05 0.29 11.68
CA ALA A 57 -11.26 0.58 13.10
C ALA A 57 -10.08 1.35 13.69
N ILE A 58 -8.85 0.91 13.40
CA ILE A 58 -7.63 1.60 13.85
C ILE A 58 -7.55 3.01 13.25
N ASP A 59 -7.73 3.15 11.93
CA ASP A 59 -7.72 4.45 11.24
C ASP A 59 -8.75 5.43 11.83
N ASN A 60 -9.94 4.91 12.17
CA ASN A 60 -10.98 5.72 12.76
C ASN A 60 -10.65 6.17 14.20
N GLU A 61 -10.14 5.26 15.05
CA GLU A 61 -9.73 5.61 16.43
C GLU A 61 -8.60 6.65 16.42
N MET A 62 -7.59 6.44 15.55
CA MET A 62 -6.49 7.40 15.39
C MET A 62 -7.00 8.78 14.98
N LYS A 63 -7.87 8.85 13.97
CA LYS A 63 -8.39 10.13 13.45
C LYS A 63 -9.33 10.84 14.40
N GLN A 64 -10.17 10.10 15.14
CA GLN A 64 -11.09 10.71 16.12
C GLN A 64 -10.36 11.30 17.32
N ARG A 65 -9.23 10.69 17.71
CA ARG A 65 -8.45 11.11 18.87
C ARG A 65 -7.29 12.05 18.53
N GLY A 66 -6.93 12.17 17.25
CA GLY A 66 -5.74 12.91 16.82
C GLY A 66 -4.44 12.17 17.17
N GLU A 67 -4.51 10.84 17.30
CA GLU A 67 -3.40 9.96 17.64
C GLU A 67 -2.75 9.42 16.35
N ASP A 68 -1.46 9.11 16.37
CA ASP A 68 -0.70 8.61 15.23
C ASP A 68 -0.50 7.09 15.24
N HIS A 69 -0.87 6.42 16.33
CA HIS A 69 -0.83 4.97 16.48
C HIS A 69 -1.81 4.48 17.55
N VAL A 70 -2.04 3.18 17.57
CA VAL A 70 -2.74 2.46 18.65
C VAL A 70 -1.79 1.40 19.21
N TYR A 71 -2.21 0.65 20.20
CA TYR A 71 -1.42 -0.41 20.81
C TYR A 71 -1.98 -1.79 20.50
N LEU A 72 -1.07 -2.75 20.31
CA LEU A 72 -1.36 -4.18 20.31
C LEU A 72 -0.79 -4.76 21.61
N ASP A 73 -1.67 -5.25 22.47
CA ASP A 73 -1.36 -5.78 23.79
C ASP A 73 -1.35 -7.31 23.77
N VAL A 74 -0.23 -7.92 24.13
CA VAL A 74 -0.04 -9.37 24.32
C VAL A 74 0.49 -9.68 25.74
N THR A 75 0.60 -8.67 26.62
CA THR A 75 1.24 -8.78 27.95
C THR A 75 0.51 -9.70 28.92
N HIS A 76 -0.76 -9.99 28.66
CA HIS A 76 -1.59 -10.91 29.45
C HIS A 76 -1.32 -12.39 29.14
N LYS A 77 -0.46 -12.69 28.13
CA LYS A 77 -0.06 -14.06 27.78
C LYS A 77 1.23 -14.45 28.50
N ASP A 78 1.48 -15.76 28.53
CA ASP A 78 2.73 -16.27 29.10
C ASP A 78 3.95 -15.70 28.37
N PRO A 79 4.92 -15.08 29.08
CA PRO A 79 6.08 -14.46 28.47
C PRO A 79 6.96 -15.40 27.65
N GLU A 80 7.20 -16.61 28.15
CA GLU A 80 8.09 -17.57 27.47
C GLU A 80 7.42 -18.19 26.25
N GLU A 81 6.14 -18.49 26.33
CA GLU A 81 5.37 -18.90 25.17
C GLU A 81 5.30 -17.80 24.09
N THR A 82 5.08 -16.56 24.49
CA THR A 82 5.04 -15.42 23.57
C THR A 82 6.35 -15.25 22.81
N LYS A 83 7.49 -15.31 23.51
CA LYS A 83 8.82 -15.26 22.88
C LYS A 83 9.06 -16.44 21.93
N LYS A 84 8.62 -17.62 22.29
CA LYS A 84 8.76 -18.84 21.50
C LYS A 84 7.90 -18.79 20.22
N HIS A 85 6.68 -18.28 20.31
CA HIS A 85 5.78 -18.15 19.16
C HIS A 85 6.19 -17.04 18.19
N PHE A 86 6.73 -15.93 18.70
CA PHE A 86 7.05 -14.74 17.91
C PHE A 86 8.50 -14.26 18.10
N PRO A 87 9.51 -15.10 17.87
CA PRO A 87 10.91 -14.76 18.18
C PRO A 87 11.42 -13.57 17.38
N ASN A 88 11.03 -13.43 16.11
CA ASN A 88 11.45 -12.33 15.24
C ASN A 88 10.79 -11.00 15.64
N ILE A 89 9.52 -11.04 16.04
CA ILE A 89 8.80 -9.85 16.53
C ILE A 89 9.40 -9.40 17.85
N TYR A 90 9.60 -10.34 18.79
CA TYR A 90 10.24 -10.07 20.06
C TYR A 90 11.61 -9.39 19.88
N LYS A 91 12.48 -10.00 19.05
CA LYS A 91 13.81 -9.47 18.76
C LYS A 91 13.76 -8.07 18.14
N LYS A 92 12.87 -7.84 17.16
CA LYS A 92 12.71 -6.51 16.52
C LYS A 92 12.22 -5.48 17.53
N CYS A 93 11.15 -5.77 18.27
CA CYS A 93 10.61 -4.84 19.26
C CYS A 93 11.64 -4.53 20.37
N LEU A 94 12.32 -5.57 20.88
CA LEU A 94 13.35 -5.40 21.90
C LEU A 94 14.52 -4.52 21.42
N SER A 95 14.92 -4.61 20.14
CA SER A 95 15.95 -3.74 19.56
C SER A 95 15.54 -2.27 19.53
N LEU A 96 14.26 -1.97 19.69
CA LEU A 96 13.69 -0.61 19.78
C LEU A 96 13.31 -0.23 21.22
N GLY A 97 13.72 -1.05 22.20
CA GLY A 97 13.42 -0.81 23.61
C GLY A 97 12.04 -1.26 24.08
N ILE A 98 11.30 -2.04 23.27
CA ILE A 98 9.95 -2.52 23.56
C ILE A 98 10.01 -4.01 23.91
N ASP A 99 9.81 -4.35 25.18
CA ASP A 99 9.64 -5.74 25.63
C ASP A 99 8.17 -6.13 25.53
N ILE A 100 7.78 -6.84 24.46
CA ILE A 100 6.39 -7.22 24.18
C ILE A 100 5.73 -8.07 25.26
N THR A 101 6.50 -8.60 26.21
CA THR A 101 5.98 -9.34 27.37
C THR A 101 5.57 -8.42 28.51
N LYS A 102 5.90 -7.13 28.45
CA LYS A 102 5.64 -6.12 29.48
C LYS A 102 5.04 -4.85 28.94
N ASP A 103 5.40 -4.53 27.67
CA ASP A 103 5.05 -3.28 27.02
C ASP A 103 4.03 -3.54 25.89
N TYR A 104 3.15 -2.60 25.65
CA TYR A 104 2.27 -2.61 24.50
C TYR A 104 3.06 -2.29 23.24
N ILE A 105 2.76 -2.98 22.15
CA ILE A 105 3.41 -2.75 20.85
C ILE A 105 2.70 -1.59 20.15
N PRO A 106 3.35 -0.46 19.87
CA PRO A 106 2.74 0.61 19.08
C PRO A 106 2.56 0.14 17.63
N VAL A 107 1.35 0.24 17.10
CA VAL A 107 1.00 -0.21 15.75
C VAL A 107 0.13 0.81 15.03
N ALA A 108 0.31 0.90 13.71
CA ALA A 108 -0.54 1.67 12.81
C ALA A 108 -0.76 0.89 11.51
N PRO A 109 -1.84 1.14 10.76
CA PRO A 109 -2.01 0.53 9.45
C PRO A 109 -0.96 1.02 8.46
N ALA A 110 -0.44 0.10 7.64
CA ALA A 110 0.48 0.44 6.56
C ALA A 110 0.02 -0.17 5.23
N ALA A 111 0.26 0.54 4.12
CA ALA A 111 0.03 0.00 2.79
C ALA A 111 0.86 -1.28 2.61
N HIS A 112 0.21 -2.35 2.12
CA HIS A 112 0.79 -3.69 2.13
C HIS A 112 0.83 -4.35 0.76
N TYR A 113 -0.23 -4.23 -0.03
CA TYR A 113 -0.33 -4.86 -1.34
C TYR A 113 -1.25 -4.09 -2.30
N LEU A 114 -0.80 -3.97 -3.53
CA LEU A 114 -1.60 -3.41 -4.61
C LEU A 114 -2.49 -4.51 -5.20
N CYS A 115 -3.80 -4.45 -4.97
CA CYS A 115 -4.75 -5.43 -5.53
C CYS A 115 -5.16 -5.12 -6.99
N GLY A 116 -4.61 -4.10 -7.57
CA GLY A 116 -4.79 -3.63 -8.94
C GLY A 116 -3.46 -3.50 -9.66
N GLY A 117 -3.44 -2.80 -10.78
CA GLY A 117 -2.22 -2.59 -11.56
C GLY A 117 -2.50 -2.50 -13.06
N ILE A 118 -1.53 -2.89 -13.86
CA ILE A 118 -1.64 -2.99 -15.31
C ILE A 118 -2.59 -4.15 -15.65
N LYS A 119 -3.70 -3.85 -16.31
CA LYS A 119 -4.64 -4.88 -16.74
C LYS A 119 -3.99 -5.81 -17.75
N VAL A 120 -4.10 -7.12 -17.51
CA VAL A 120 -3.53 -8.17 -18.35
C VAL A 120 -4.57 -9.24 -18.67
N ASP A 121 -4.31 -10.00 -19.74
CA ASP A 121 -5.03 -11.22 -20.08
C ASP A 121 -4.45 -12.44 -19.35
N LEU A 122 -4.89 -13.65 -19.71
CA LEU A 122 -4.46 -14.90 -19.08
C LEU A 122 -2.99 -15.26 -19.36
N ASP A 123 -2.38 -14.66 -20.38
CA ASP A 123 -0.98 -14.80 -20.73
C ASP A 123 -0.10 -13.70 -20.13
N GLY A 124 -0.69 -12.83 -19.28
CA GLY A 124 0.02 -11.71 -18.67
C GLY A 124 0.30 -10.55 -19.63
N GLN A 125 -0.25 -10.57 -20.84
CA GLN A 125 -0.06 -9.52 -21.85
C GLN A 125 -0.97 -8.32 -21.56
N SER A 126 -0.39 -7.12 -21.61
CA SER A 126 -1.15 -5.87 -21.46
C SER A 126 -1.84 -5.46 -22.77
N SER A 127 -2.57 -4.34 -22.75
CA SER A 127 -3.13 -3.73 -23.98
C SER A 127 -2.08 -3.14 -24.91
N ILE A 128 -0.83 -3.01 -24.49
CA ILE A 128 0.30 -2.58 -25.30
C ILE A 128 0.95 -3.82 -25.89
N ASN A 129 1.05 -3.88 -27.22
CA ASN A 129 1.64 -5.02 -27.89
C ASN A 129 3.06 -5.31 -27.40
N ARG A 130 3.38 -6.57 -27.13
CA ARG A 130 4.68 -7.05 -26.62
C ARG A 130 5.07 -6.57 -25.21
N LEU A 131 4.13 -5.99 -24.46
CA LEU A 131 4.34 -5.60 -23.07
C LEU A 131 3.55 -6.53 -22.14
N TYR A 132 4.26 -7.20 -21.23
CA TYR A 132 3.70 -8.07 -20.21
C TYR A 132 3.83 -7.43 -18.85
N ALA A 133 2.88 -7.73 -17.96
CA ALA A 133 2.97 -7.36 -16.54
C ALA A 133 2.64 -8.58 -15.68
N ILE A 134 3.51 -8.87 -14.70
CA ILE A 134 3.47 -10.08 -13.90
C ILE A 134 3.68 -9.74 -12.43
N GLY A 135 3.00 -10.46 -11.54
CA GLY A 135 3.10 -10.25 -10.09
C GLY A 135 2.33 -9.03 -9.62
N GLU A 136 2.79 -8.37 -8.55
CA GLU A 136 2.05 -7.31 -7.87
C GLU A 136 1.68 -6.10 -8.75
N CYS A 137 2.48 -5.81 -9.77
CA CYS A 137 2.19 -4.70 -10.69
C CYS A 137 1.09 -5.00 -11.71
N SER A 138 0.62 -6.25 -11.81
CA SER A 138 -0.43 -6.67 -12.73
C SER A 138 -1.83 -6.67 -12.09
N CYS A 139 -2.84 -6.45 -12.90
CA CYS A 139 -4.24 -6.62 -12.54
C CYS A 139 -4.84 -7.77 -13.35
N THR A 140 -4.74 -8.97 -12.80
CA THR A 140 -5.28 -10.21 -13.38
C THR A 140 -6.77 -10.40 -13.09
N GLY A 141 -7.29 -9.68 -12.07
CA GLY A 141 -8.63 -9.86 -11.53
C GLY A 141 -8.74 -10.89 -10.40
N LEU A 142 -7.70 -11.69 -10.15
CA LEU A 142 -7.69 -12.75 -9.12
C LEU A 142 -8.01 -12.19 -7.72
N HIS A 143 -7.48 -11.05 -7.38
CA HIS A 143 -7.62 -10.47 -6.04
C HIS A 143 -8.94 -9.74 -5.82
N GLY A 144 -9.66 -9.39 -6.88
CA GLY A 144 -10.91 -8.64 -6.78
C GLY A 144 -10.76 -7.39 -5.92
N GLY A 145 -11.69 -7.20 -4.99
CA GLY A 145 -11.69 -6.05 -4.08
C GLY A 145 -10.83 -6.22 -2.82
N ASN A 146 -10.30 -7.43 -2.55
CA ASN A 146 -9.49 -7.72 -1.34
C ASN A 146 -8.72 -9.04 -1.49
N ARG A 147 -7.40 -8.98 -1.53
CA ARG A 147 -6.53 -10.14 -1.71
C ARG A 147 -6.59 -11.09 -0.52
N LEU A 148 -6.73 -12.38 -0.79
CA LEU A 148 -6.51 -13.43 0.21
C LEU A 148 -5.02 -13.63 0.45
N ALA A 149 -4.67 -13.93 1.70
CA ALA A 149 -3.28 -14.19 2.09
C ALA A 149 -2.67 -15.32 1.25
N SER A 150 -1.38 -15.19 0.91
CA SER A 150 -0.56 -16.13 0.13
C SER A 150 -0.89 -16.24 -1.37
N ASN A 151 -2.02 -15.74 -1.87
CA ASN A 151 -2.38 -15.84 -3.28
C ASN A 151 -1.46 -15.03 -4.21
N SER A 152 -0.81 -13.98 -3.69
CA SER A 152 0.10 -13.14 -4.48
C SER A 152 1.30 -13.89 -5.07
N LEU A 153 1.90 -14.80 -4.30
CA LEU A 153 3.04 -15.59 -4.78
C LEU A 153 2.62 -16.60 -5.84
N ILE A 154 1.48 -17.27 -5.64
CA ILE A 154 0.94 -18.23 -6.61
C ILE A 154 0.59 -17.52 -7.92
N GLU A 155 -0.08 -16.38 -7.85
CA GLU A 155 -0.40 -15.54 -9.01
C GLU A 155 0.86 -15.17 -9.79
N ALA A 156 1.89 -14.66 -9.10
CA ALA A 156 3.14 -14.25 -9.74
C ALA A 156 3.81 -15.42 -10.48
N VAL A 157 3.88 -16.61 -9.88
CA VAL A 157 4.50 -17.79 -10.49
C VAL A 157 3.70 -18.29 -11.69
N VAL A 158 2.37 -18.39 -11.56
CA VAL A 158 1.50 -18.89 -12.65
C VAL A 158 1.53 -17.96 -13.86
N TYR A 159 1.41 -16.65 -13.62
CA TYR A 159 1.45 -15.67 -14.73
C TYR A 159 2.86 -15.50 -15.32
N ALA A 160 3.92 -15.72 -14.55
CA ALA A 160 5.28 -15.75 -15.09
C ALA A 160 5.48 -16.91 -16.07
N ASP A 161 5.00 -18.11 -15.71
CA ASP A 161 5.05 -19.29 -16.58
C ASP A 161 4.19 -19.10 -17.84
N ALA A 162 2.96 -18.59 -17.70
CA ALA A 162 2.08 -18.32 -18.84
C ALA A 162 2.69 -17.28 -19.79
N ALA A 163 3.19 -16.18 -19.27
CA ALA A 163 3.81 -15.11 -20.07
C ALA A 163 5.08 -15.61 -20.80
N ALA A 164 5.91 -16.41 -20.13
CA ALA A 164 7.10 -16.98 -20.75
C ALA A 164 6.73 -17.91 -21.91
N LYS A 165 5.76 -18.79 -21.74
CA LYS A 165 5.25 -19.69 -22.78
C LYS A 165 4.67 -18.90 -23.97
N HIS A 166 3.84 -17.90 -23.68
CA HIS A 166 3.28 -17.07 -24.75
C HIS A 166 4.38 -16.30 -25.49
N ALA A 167 5.30 -15.67 -24.78
CA ALA A 167 6.40 -14.91 -25.39
C ALA A 167 7.25 -15.79 -26.31
N LEU A 168 7.59 -17.02 -25.90
CA LEU A 168 8.31 -17.98 -26.73
C LEU A 168 7.54 -18.35 -28.01
N ASN A 169 6.23 -18.55 -27.91
CA ASN A 169 5.39 -18.92 -29.06
C ASN A 169 5.25 -17.82 -30.12
N VAL A 170 5.48 -16.56 -29.72
CA VAL A 170 5.33 -15.41 -30.62
C VAL A 170 6.67 -14.76 -31.00
N LEU A 171 7.76 -15.16 -30.37
CA LEU A 171 9.08 -14.52 -30.52
C LEU A 171 9.53 -14.47 -32.01
N ASP A 172 9.39 -15.57 -32.74
CA ASP A 172 9.80 -15.69 -34.15
C ASP A 172 8.93 -14.85 -35.12
N ARG A 173 7.87 -14.24 -34.63
CA ARG A 173 6.98 -13.37 -35.43
C ARG A 173 7.45 -11.92 -35.46
N TYR A 174 8.50 -11.59 -34.71
CA TYR A 174 8.99 -10.23 -34.56
C TYR A 174 10.48 -10.16 -34.86
N ASP A 175 10.87 -9.19 -35.64
CA ASP A 175 12.27 -8.85 -35.85
C ASP A 175 12.79 -8.04 -34.67
N PHE A 176 14.07 -8.17 -34.36
CA PHE A 176 14.76 -7.28 -33.41
C PHE A 176 14.86 -5.89 -34.00
N ASN A 177 14.54 -4.89 -33.21
CA ASN A 177 14.83 -3.50 -33.52
C ASN A 177 16.29 -3.24 -33.13
N GLU A 178 17.20 -3.14 -34.10
CA GLU A 178 18.60 -2.82 -33.86
C GLU A 178 18.84 -1.32 -33.74
N ASP A 179 17.90 -0.50 -34.22
CA ASP A 179 18.00 0.97 -34.21
C ASP A 179 17.38 1.52 -32.90
N ILE A 180 18.06 1.26 -31.79
CA ILE A 180 17.70 1.81 -30.49
C ILE A 180 18.56 3.05 -30.25
N PRO A 181 17.98 4.26 -30.21
CA PRO A 181 18.76 5.47 -30.00
C PRO A 181 19.42 5.47 -28.61
N GLU A 182 20.63 5.99 -28.56
CA GLU A 182 21.32 6.27 -27.29
C GLU A 182 20.50 7.22 -26.43
N TRP A 183 20.62 7.09 -25.11
CA TRP A 183 20.00 8.03 -24.19
C TRP A 183 20.59 9.42 -24.38
N ASN A 184 19.74 10.39 -24.73
CA ASN A 184 20.14 11.79 -24.92
C ASN A 184 19.80 12.60 -23.67
N ASP A 185 20.82 13.10 -22.96
CA ASP A 185 20.69 14.01 -21.82
C ASP A 185 21.18 15.44 -22.15
N GLU A 186 21.36 15.75 -23.45
CA GLU A 186 21.76 17.08 -23.91
C GLU A 186 20.81 18.15 -23.44
N GLY A 187 21.35 19.28 -22.94
CA GLY A 187 20.55 20.37 -22.39
C GLY A 187 20.05 20.16 -20.96
N THR A 188 20.30 18.98 -20.35
CA THR A 188 19.96 18.73 -18.95
C THR A 188 21.11 19.08 -18.02
N MET A 189 20.78 19.44 -16.77
CA MET A 189 21.77 19.77 -15.72
C MET A 189 21.65 18.82 -14.53
N ASN A 190 22.69 18.72 -13.73
CA ASN A 190 22.58 18.02 -12.46
C ASN A 190 21.60 18.75 -11.53
N ASN A 191 20.77 17.98 -10.84
CA ASN A 191 19.91 18.56 -9.82
C ASN A 191 20.74 18.82 -8.54
N GLU A 192 21.02 20.06 -8.28
CA GLU A 192 21.77 20.50 -7.08
C GLU A 192 20.87 20.62 -5.85
N GLU A 193 19.55 20.81 -6.04
CA GLU A 193 18.58 20.98 -4.97
C GLU A 193 17.81 19.68 -4.66
N ARG A 194 18.49 18.73 -4.01
CA ARG A 194 17.87 17.45 -3.61
C ARG A 194 16.64 17.60 -2.70
N VAL A 195 16.53 18.76 -2.01
CA VAL A 195 15.38 19.07 -1.15
C VAL A 195 14.06 19.08 -1.92
N LEU A 196 14.06 19.50 -3.18
CA LEU A 196 12.86 19.52 -4.02
C LEU A 196 12.28 18.12 -4.20
N ILE A 197 13.14 17.13 -4.39
CA ILE A 197 12.72 15.73 -4.53
C ILE A 197 12.28 15.16 -3.17
N THR A 198 13.12 15.31 -2.15
CA THR A 198 12.87 14.67 -0.85
C THR A 198 11.65 15.25 -0.13
N GLN A 199 11.41 16.56 -0.27
CA GLN A 199 10.22 17.21 0.29
C GLN A 199 8.95 16.80 -0.47
N SER A 200 8.98 16.80 -1.80
CA SER A 200 7.83 16.35 -2.62
C SER A 200 7.47 14.89 -2.35
N MET A 201 8.46 14.00 -2.17
CA MET A 201 8.19 12.60 -1.78
C MET A 201 7.44 12.50 -0.44
N LYS A 202 7.84 13.31 0.56
CA LYS A 202 7.14 13.36 1.86
C LYS A 202 5.72 13.87 1.70
N GLU A 203 5.54 14.91 0.90
CA GLU A 203 4.23 15.51 0.66
C GLU A 203 3.28 14.54 -0.06
N VAL A 204 3.73 13.82 -1.09
CA VAL A 204 2.94 12.75 -1.75
C VAL A 204 2.51 11.70 -0.72
N ASN A 205 3.43 11.21 0.12
CA ASN A 205 3.09 10.24 1.15
C ASN A 205 2.00 10.77 2.11
N GLN A 206 2.14 12.00 2.59
CA GLN A 206 1.17 12.62 3.50
C GLN A 206 -0.20 12.83 2.84
N ILE A 207 -0.22 13.28 1.57
CA ILE A 207 -1.47 13.44 0.81
C ILE A 207 -2.18 12.09 0.67
N MET A 208 -1.45 11.06 0.25
CA MET A 208 -2.02 9.73 0.02
C MET A 208 -2.52 9.10 1.33
N GLU A 209 -1.77 9.21 2.42
CA GLU A 209 -2.17 8.70 3.73
C GLU A 209 -3.40 9.42 4.28
N ALA A 210 -3.37 10.76 4.31
CA ALA A 210 -4.42 11.55 4.95
C ALA A 210 -5.74 11.58 4.15
N TYR A 211 -5.66 11.62 2.82
CA TYR A 211 -6.83 11.88 1.97
C TYR A 211 -7.27 10.70 1.11
N VAL A 212 -6.36 9.81 0.72
CA VAL A 212 -6.64 8.69 -0.20
C VAL A 212 -6.50 7.32 0.49
N GLY A 213 -6.12 7.32 1.76
CA GLY A 213 -5.86 6.14 2.56
C GLY A 213 -7.08 5.22 2.78
N ILE A 214 -7.25 4.71 4.00
CA ILE A 214 -8.23 3.65 4.32
C ILE A 214 -9.67 4.15 4.22
N VAL A 215 -9.99 5.29 4.85
CA VAL A 215 -11.33 5.91 4.83
C VAL A 215 -11.30 7.15 3.95
N ARG A 216 -12.10 7.13 2.90
CA ARG A 216 -12.17 8.17 1.86
C ARG A 216 -13.44 8.99 1.97
N SER A 217 -13.42 10.20 1.37
CA SER A 217 -14.61 11.01 1.10
C SER A 217 -14.37 11.84 -0.16
N ASN A 218 -15.45 12.28 -0.81
CA ASN A 218 -15.37 13.16 -1.99
C ASN A 218 -14.50 14.40 -1.71
N THR A 219 -14.73 15.05 -0.56
CA THR A 219 -13.94 16.23 -0.14
C THR A 219 -12.45 15.93 -0.01
N ARG A 220 -12.09 14.81 0.62
CA ARG A 220 -10.68 14.39 0.77
C ARG A 220 -10.05 14.08 -0.57
N LEU A 221 -10.75 13.30 -1.42
CA LEU A 221 -10.24 12.91 -2.75
C LEU A 221 -10.03 14.12 -3.66
N ILE A 222 -10.97 15.09 -3.70
CA ILE A 222 -10.80 16.34 -4.47
C ILE A 222 -9.60 17.14 -3.95
N ARG A 223 -9.40 17.19 -2.64
CA ARG A 223 -8.24 17.87 -2.05
C ARG A 223 -6.92 17.18 -2.42
N ALA A 224 -6.88 15.86 -2.40
CA ALA A 224 -5.73 15.09 -2.85
C ALA A 224 -5.44 15.34 -4.33
N TRP A 225 -6.46 15.28 -5.18
CA TRP A 225 -6.36 15.53 -6.61
C TRP A 225 -5.70 16.86 -6.92
N ASN A 226 -6.22 17.96 -6.34
CA ASN A 226 -5.69 19.30 -6.59
C ASN A 226 -4.22 19.46 -6.12
N ARG A 227 -3.83 18.80 -5.04
CA ARG A 227 -2.45 18.85 -4.53
C ARG A 227 -1.49 18.02 -5.38
N LEU A 228 -1.92 16.82 -5.79
CA LEU A 228 -1.13 15.95 -6.68
C LEU A 228 -0.92 16.60 -8.05
N ASP A 229 -1.89 17.39 -8.55
CA ASP A 229 -1.78 18.11 -9.80
C ASP A 229 -0.64 19.16 -9.76
N ILE A 230 -0.54 19.93 -8.68
CA ILE A 230 0.57 20.87 -8.45
C ILE A 230 1.92 20.14 -8.43
N LEU A 231 2.01 19.06 -7.66
CA LEU A 231 3.25 18.28 -7.57
C LEU A 231 3.62 17.62 -8.90
N TYR A 232 2.63 17.21 -9.69
CA TYR A 232 2.83 16.70 -11.03
C TYR A 232 3.50 17.73 -11.94
N GLU A 233 2.92 18.93 -12.02
CA GLU A 233 3.45 20.02 -12.85
C GLU A 233 4.87 20.45 -12.45
N GLU A 234 5.14 20.53 -11.16
CA GLU A 234 6.46 20.88 -10.64
C GLU A 234 7.49 19.79 -10.95
N THR A 235 7.12 18.53 -10.76
CA THR A 235 8.00 17.38 -10.99
C THR A 235 8.27 17.15 -12.47
N GLU A 236 7.29 17.33 -13.36
CA GLU A 236 7.50 17.23 -14.80
C GLU A 236 8.44 18.34 -15.32
N ARG A 237 8.31 19.56 -14.80
CA ARG A 237 9.26 20.65 -15.11
C ARG A 237 10.67 20.32 -14.63
N LEU A 238 10.81 19.77 -13.42
CA LEU A 238 12.10 19.36 -12.88
C LEU A 238 12.69 18.20 -13.71
N PHE A 239 11.90 17.18 -14.05
CA PHE A 239 12.32 16.02 -14.82
C PHE A 239 12.84 16.39 -16.22
N LYS A 240 12.17 17.33 -16.91
CA LYS A 240 12.60 17.82 -18.23
C LYS A 240 13.90 18.62 -18.18
N ARG A 241 14.22 19.25 -17.05
CA ARG A 241 15.38 20.13 -16.90
C ARG A 241 16.60 19.43 -16.33
N CYS A 242 16.40 18.36 -15.56
CA CYS A 242 17.46 17.67 -14.85
C CYS A 242 17.82 16.32 -15.49
N LYS A 243 19.09 15.92 -15.32
CA LYS A 243 19.49 14.55 -15.63
C LYS A 243 18.65 13.57 -14.83
N ALA A 244 18.21 12.49 -15.48
CA ALA A 244 17.43 11.45 -14.83
C ALA A 244 18.23 10.85 -13.67
N SER A 245 17.66 10.88 -12.47
CA SER A 245 18.18 10.19 -11.29
C SER A 245 17.14 9.21 -10.79
N ARG A 246 17.59 8.22 -10.03
CA ARG A 246 16.67 7.22 -9.44
C ARG A 246 15.58 7.90 -8.62
N GLU A 247 15.97 8.81 -7.74
CA GLU A 247 15.05 9.49 -6.83
C GLU A 247 14.02 10.35 -7.57
N LEU A 248 14.45 11.03 -8.66
CA LEU A 248 13.55 11.84 -9.48
C LEU A 248 12.56 10.97 -10.26
N CYS A 249 13.01 9.83 -10.79
CA CYS A 249 12.13 8.86 -11.44
C CYS A 249 11.13 8.24 -10.45
N GLU A 250 11.58 7.87 -9.25
CA GLU A 250 10.72 7.35 -8.19
C GLU A 250 9.65 8.37 -7.78
N LEU A 251 10.01 9.64 -7.57
CA LEU A 251 9.06 10.71 -7.26
C LEU A 251 8.01 10.85 -8.37
N ARG A 252 8.46 10.92 -9.62
CA ARG A 252 7.57 11.02 -10.78
C ARG A 252 6.57 9.86 -10.84
N ASN A 253 7.07 8.63 -10.62
CA ASN A 253 6.24 7.44 -10.61
C ASN A 253 5.23 7.45 -9.43
N MET A 254 5.66 7.87 -8.23
CA MET A 254 4.78 7.99 -7.07
C MET A 254 3.62 8.96 -7.33
N ILE A 255 3.89 10.11 -7.92
CA ILE A 255 2.86 11.11 -8.25
C ILE A 255 1.88 10.56 -9.29
N ASN A 256 2.38 9.96 -10.37
CA ASN A 256 1.54 9.36 -11.42
C ASN A 256 0.61 8.27 -10.85
N ILE A 257 1.14 7.36 -10.05
CA ILE A 257 0.34 6.28 -9.42
C ILE A 257 -0.64 6.87 -8.41
N GLY A 258 -0.22 7.82 -7.58
CA GLY A 258 -1.11 8.51 -6.64
C GLY A 258 -2.27 9.20 -7.33
N TYR A 259 -2.00 9.86 -8.45
CA TYR A 259 -3.00 10.52 -9.30
C TYR A 259 -4.01 9.51 -9.87
N LEU A 260 -3.54 8.40 -10.45
CA LEU A 260 -4.40 7.34 -10.99
C LEU A 260 -5.29 6.70 -9.93
N ILE A 261 -4.72 6.37 -8.75
CA ILE A 261 -5.48 5.80 -7.62
C ILE A 261 -6.55 6.78 -7.15
N THR A 262 -6.21 8.07 -7.00
CA THR A 262 -7.16 9.11 -6.57
C THR A 262 -8.30 9.27 -7.56
N ARG A 263 -8.00 9.33 -8.86
CA ARG A 263 -8.99 9.41 -9.94
C ARG A 263 -9.96 8.24 -9.91
N GLN A 264 -9.44 7.01 -9.90
CA GLN A 264 -10.28 5.81 -9.86
C GLN A 264 -11.13 5.74 -8.59
N ALA A 265 -10.59 6.19 -7.44
CA ALA A 265 -11.36 6.30 -6.21
C ALA A 265 -12.48 7.34 -6.29
N MET A 266 -12.28 8.47 -6.98
CA MET A 266 -13.30 9.49 -7.22
C MET A 266 -14.41 9.01 -8.17
N GLU A 267 -14.07 8.21 -9.16
CA GLU A 267 -15.01 7.65 -10.13
C GLU A 267 -15.90 6.55 -9.51
N ARG A 268 -15.40 5.83 -8.51
CA ARG A 268 -16.08 4.71 -7.89
C ARG A 268 -17.05 5.13 -6.78
N LYS A 269 -18.35 5.15 -7.10
CA LYS A 269 -19.43 5.62 -6.22
C LYS A 269 -20.07 4.45 -5.43
N GLU A 270 -19.24 3.64 -4.79
CA GLU A 270 -19.65 2.53 -3.92
C GLU A 270 -18.56 2.26 -2.88
N SER A 271 -18.88 1.47 -1.84
CA SER A 271 -17.90 0.84 -0.97
C SER A 271 -17.92 -0.66 -1.18
N ARG A 272 -16.79 -1.23 -1.63
CA ARG A 272 -16.66 -2.66 -1.89
C ARG A 272 -15.22 -3.12 -1.63
N GLY A 273 -15.06 -4.16 -0.84
CA GLY A 273 -13.75 -4.67 -0.44
C GLY A 273 -12.92 -3.60 0.28
N LEU A 274 -11.71 -3.35 -0.23
CA LEU A 274 -10.78 -2.36 0.34
C LEU A 274 -11.15 -0.90 0.02
N HIS A 275 -11.94 -0.66 -1.02
CA HIS A 275 -12.43 0.68 -1.32
C HIS A 275 -13.58 1.02 -0.40
N TYR A 276 -13.35 1.94 0.54
CA TYR A 276 -14.35 2.43 1.46
C TYR A 276 -14.43 3.96 1.42
N THR A 277 -15.64 4.49 1.22
CA THR A 277 -15.91 5.93 1.24
C THR A 277 -17.15 6.24 2.05
N ILE A 278 -17.07 7.26 2.89
CA ILE A 278 -18.20 7.66 3.76
C ILE A 278 -19.39 8.23 2.98
N ASP A 279 -19.14 8.77 1.77
CA ASP A 279 -20.21 9.34 0.94
C ASP A 279 -21.02 8.25 0.20
N TYR A 280 -20.45 7.05 0.04
CA TYR A 280 -21.10 5.89 -0.62
C TYR A 280 -20.80 4.63 0.18
N PRO A 281 -21.38 4.45 1.39
CA PRO A 281 -20.96 3.40 2.33
C PRO A 281 -21.41 1.98 1.94
N HIS A 282 -22.28 1.84 0.95
CA HIS A 282 -22.81 0.56 0.50
C HIS A 282 -22.23 0.15 -0.86
N ALA A 283 -22.19 -1.16 -1.11
CA ALA A 283 -21.90 -1.68 -2.44
C ALA A 283 -23.03 -1.28 -3.40
N ALA A 284 -22.67 -0.98 -4.65
CA ALA A 284 -23.65 -0.78 -5.69
C ALA A 284 -24.43 -2.08 -5.91
N GLU A 285 -25.75 -1.98 -6.13
CA GLU A 285 -26.56 -3.12 -6.49
C GLU A 285 -26.04 -3.72 -7.81
N GLU A 286 -25.85 -5.02 -7.84
CA GLU A 286 -25.49 -5.70 -9.08
C GLU A 286 -26.68 -5.56 -10.02
N LYS A 287 -26.49 -4.84 -11.12
CA LYS A 287 -27.46 -4.85 -12.22
C LYS A 287 -27.51 -6.29 -12.72
N LYS A 288 -28.63 -6.98 -12.37
CA LYS A 288 -28.95 -8.32 -12.88
C LYS A 288 -29.06 -8.32 -14.38
#